data_a9ef7f58fb97f8d83b7a7df2fd1f9955
#
_entry.id   a9ef7f58fb97f8d83b7a7df2fd1f9955
#
_cell.length_a   1.000
_cell.length_b   1.000
_cell.length_c   1.000
_cell.angle_alpha   90.00
_cell.angle_beta   90.00
_cell.angle_gamma   90.00
#
_symmetry.space_group_name_H-M   'P 1'
#
loop_
_entity.id
_entity.type
_entity.pdbx_description
1 polymer ?
#
loop_
_entity_poly.entity_id
_entity_poly.type
_entity_poly.pdbx_seq_one_letter_code
_entity_poly.pdbx_strand_id
1 'polypeptide(L)'
;AIKKIIRVLEESKQEKSRRQTEGSLFKEYILNAIFNGTDAGELEKRAAGIYPMDFLNSYRRLMLLEVSGDFFENKSSQLLGGLKLAGLNADYLNVSPQQGILLFKSESDEWKETASRVLGILEELSGKDAKCYVAVSSGLKNRSQLAERCRETELLMENRFYGLDSHIFMAEYDVECADDVQLDDNTLIKQIQQDVRTKDMLSLSEHVDRLFHNYR
;
A
#
# COMPACT_ATOMS: atom_id res chain seq x y z
N ALA A 1 -15.66 -28.01 41.90
CA ALA A 1 -16.00 -26.61 41.47
C ALA A 1 -14.88 -26.00 40.64
N ILE A 2 -13.64 -25.96 41.09
CA ILE A 2 -12.49 -25.29 40.39
C ILE A 2 -12.25 -25.86 39.00
N LYS A 3 -12.21 -27.18 38.80
CA LYS A 3 -12.02 -27.82 37.49
C LYS A 3 -13.09 -27.39 36.46
N LYS A 4 -14.33 -27.18 36.89
CA LYS A 4 -15.42 -26.73 36.01
C LYS A 4 -15.24 -25.29 35.59
N ILE A 5 -14.72 -24.41 36.47
CA ILE A 5 -14.40 -23.02 36.19
C ILE A 5 -13.24 -22.93 35.20
N ILE A 6 -12.16 -23.69 35.39
CA ILE A 6 -11.01 -23.73 34.49
C ILE A 6 -11.45 -24.14 33.09
N ARG A 7 -12.25 -25.21 32.97
CA ARG A 7 -12.77 -25.67 31.67
C ARG A 7 -13.60 -24.59 30.95
N VAL A 8 -14.48 -23.91 31.65
CA VAL A 8 -15.32 -22.82 31.10
C VAL A 8 -14.44 -21.65 30.64
N LEU A 9 -13.38 -21.32 31.38
CA LEU A 9 -12.43 -20.27 31.00
C LEU A 9 -11.62 -20.67 29.76
N GLU A 10 -11.19 -21.93 29.66
CA GLU A 10 -10.48 -22.44 28.49
C GLU A 10 -11.36 -22.45 27.25
N GLU A 11 -12.61 -22.93 27.35
CA GLU A 11 -13.59 -22.91 26.27
C GLU A 11 -13.89 -21.46 25.82
N SER A 12 -14.09 -20.54 26.78
CA SER A 12 -14.28 -19.11 26.48
C SER A 12 -13.07 -18.47 25.80
N LYS A 13 -11.85 -18.84 26.20
CA LYS A 13 -10.61 -18.34 25.59
C LYS A 13 -10.44 -18.87 24.17
N GLN A 14 -10.72 -20.16 23.94
CA GLN A 14 -10.70 -20.77 22.61
C GLN A 14 -11.73 -20.12 21.67
N GLU A 15 -12.94 -19.89 22.16
CA GLU A 15 -14.00 -19.26 21.37
C GLU A 15 -13.66 -17.80 21.01
N LYS A 16 -13.09 -17.02 21.95
CA LYS A 16 -12.59 -15.67 21.66
C LYS A 16 -11.47 -15.69 20.63
N SER A 17 -10.50 -16.60 20.76
CA SER A 17 -9.41 -16.75 19.81
C SER A 17 -9.92 -17.10 18.41
N ARG A 18 -10.88 -18.03 18.31
CA ARG A 18 -11.52 -18.41 17.06
C ARG A 18 -12.25 -17.23 16.40
N ARG A 19 -13.08 -16.50 17.16
CA ARG A 19 -13.78 -15.30 16.64
C ARG A 19 -12.82 -14.22 16.20
N GLN A 20 -11.70 -14.05 16.90
CA GLN A 20 -10.67 -13.08 16.52
C GLN A 20 -9.98 -13.48 15.22
N THR A 21 -9.68 -14.76 15.03
CA THR A 21 -9.11 -15.31 13.79
C THR A 21 -10.08 -15.19 12.61
N GLU A 22 -11.35 -15.58 12.81
CA GLU A 22 -12.40 -15.44 11.81
C GLU A 22 -12.61 -13.97 11.41
N GLY A 23 -12.58 -13.04 12.38
CA GLY A 23 -12.65 -11.60 12.14
C GLY A 23 -11.46 -11.04 11.36
N SER A 24 -10.26 -11.55 11.62
CA SER A 24 -9.06 -11.16 10.87
C SER A 24 -9.12 -11.62 9.42
N LEU A 25 -9.48 -12.87 9.17
CA LEU A 25 -9.63 -13.43 7.82
C LEU A 25 -10.73 -12.71 7.03
N PHE A 26 -11.82 -12.34 7.69
CA PHE A 26 -12.89 -11.58 7.05
C PHE A 26 -12.41 -10.18 6.63
N LYS A 27 -11.70 -9.46 7.51
CA LYS A 27 -11.11 -8.15 7.18
C LYS A 27 -10.18 -8.24 5.97
N GLU A 28 -9.30 -9.23 5.98
CA GLU A 28 -8.37 -9.48 4.88
C GLU A 28 -9.11 -9.74 3.56
N TYR A 29 -10.14 -10.58 3.57
CA TYR A 29 -10.97 -10.83 2.41
C TYR A 29 -11.64 -9.56 1.87
N ILE A 30 -12.23 -8.74 2.75
CA ILE A 30 -12.90 -7.49 2.36
C ILE A 30 -11.91 -6.49 1.77
N LEU A 31 -10.76 -6.29 2.41
CA LEU A 31 -9.72 -5.38 1.93
C LEU A 31 -9.19 -5.83 0.57
N ASN A 32 -8.90 -7.12 0.40
CA ASN A 32 -8.48 -7.67 -0.89
C ASN A 32 -9.53 -7.46 -1.98
N ALA A 33 -10.81 -7.66 -1.67
CA ALA A 33 -11.90 -7.43 -2.63
C ALA A 33 -12.00 -5.96 -3.06
N ILE A 34 -11.85 -5.01 -2.12
CA ILE A 34 -11.87 -3.58 -2.40
C ILE A 34 -10.66 -3.19 -3.28
N PHE A 35 -9.47 -3.66 -2.95
CA PHE A 35 -8.25 -3.34 -3.70
C PHE A 35 -8.25 -3.97 -5.10
N ASN A 36 -8.93 -5.10 -5.28
CA ASN A 36 -9.20 -5.69 -6.59
C ASN A 36 -10.38 -5.04 -7.34
N GLY A 37 -10.87 -3.89 -6.88
CA GLY A 37 -11.86 -3.06 -7.58
C GLY A 37 -13.32 -3.37 -7.28
N THR A 38 -13.62 -4.21 -6.28
CA THR A 38 -15.00 -4.42 -5.84
C THR A 38 -15.48 -3.19 -5.06
N ASP A 39 -16.66 -2.68 -5.40
CA ASP A 39 -17.26 -1.53 -4.70
C ASP A 39 -17.54 -1.86 -3.22
N ALA A 40 -17.06 -0.98 -2.31
CA ALA A 40 -17.21 -1.16 -0.87
C ALA A 40 -18.69 -1.18 -0.43
N GLY A 41 -19.56 -0.43 -1.11
CA GLY A 41 -21.00 -0.41 -0.83
C GLY A 41 -21.70 -1.71 -1.27
N GLU A 42 -21.24 -2.32 -2.36
CA GLU A 42 -21.74 -3.63 -2.78
C GLU A 42 -21.33 -4.73 -1.80
N LEU A 43 -20.07 -4.71 -1.34
CA LEU A 43 -19.59 -5.63 -0.32
C LEU A 43 -20.35 -5.49 1.00
N GLU A 44 -20.66 -4.25 1.40
CA GLU A 44 -21.47 -4.01 2.59
C GLU A 44 -22.86 -4.61 2.48
N LYS A 45 -23.52 -4.45 1.34
CA LYS A 45 -24.85 -5.07 1.11
C LYS A 45 -24.79 -6.59 1.18
N ARG A 46 -23.72 -7.20 0.65
CA ARG A 46 -23.49 -8.66 0.70
C ARG A 46 -23.13 -9.15 2.10
N ALA A 47 -22.38 -8.36 2.86
CA ALA A 47 -21.97 -8.69 4.24
C ALA A 47 -23.01 -8.27 5.29
N ALA A 48 -24.09 -7.59 4.89
CA ALA A 48 -25.12 -7.09 5.80
C ALA A 48 -25.66 -8.19 6.71
N GLY A 49 -25.54 -7.97 8.02
CA GLY A 49 -25.96 -8.92 9.05
C GLY A 49 -24.99 -10.06 9.38
N ILE A 50 -23.86 -10.20 8.64
CA ILE A 50 -22.84 -11.22 8.90
C ILE A 50 -21.69 -10.62 9.71
N TYR A 51 -21.17 -9.48 9.27
CA TYR A 51 -20.03 -8.81 9.91
C TYR A 51 -20.11 -7.28 9.76
N PRO A 52 -19.88 -6.51 10.84
CA PRO A 52 -19.87 -5.05 10.75
C PRO A 52 -18.67 -4.55 9.93
N MET A 53 -18.94 -3.67 8.96
CA MET A 53 -17.95 -3.08 8.04
C MET A 53 -17.43 -1.72 8.53
N ASP A 54 -17.79 -1.30 9.75
CA ASP A 54 -17.42 0.01 10.31
C ASP A 54 -15.90 0.21 10.45
N PHE A 55 -15.15 -0.89 10.55
CA PHE A 55 -13.68 -0.84 10.61
C PHE A 55 -13.05 -0.13 9.40
N LEU A 56 -13.70 -0.19 8.22
CA LEU A 56 -13.21 0.49 7.02
C LEU A 56 -13.17 2.02 7.17
N ASN A 57 -14.09 2.59 7.95
CA ASN A 57 -14.13 4.03 8.23
C ASN A 57 -13.08 4.48 9.23
N SER A 58 -12.40 3.54 9.90
CA SER A 58 -11.35 3.87 10.87
C SER A 58 -10.01 4.18 10.23
N TYR A 59 -9.79 3.80 8.98
CA TYR A 59 -8.51 4.04 8.31
C TYR A 59 -8.34 5.49 7.88
N ARG A 60 -7.13 6.02 8.05
CA ARG A 60 -6.76 7.41 7.75
C ARG A 60 -5.68 7.52 6.69
N ARG A 61 -4.78 6.53 6.61
CA ARG A 61 -3.70 6.52 5.63
C ARG A 61 -3.31 5.09 5.27
N LEU A 62 -2.79 4.94 4.06
CA LEU A 62 -2.34 3.68 3.50
C LEU A 62 -0.88 3.80 3.11
N MET A 63 -0.08 2.76 3.36
CA MET A 63 1.29 2.62 2.86
C MET A 63 1.41 1.32 2.11
N LEU A 64 1.86 1.39 0.85
CA LEU A 64 2.31 0.24 0.09
C LEU A 64 3.79 0.03 0.38
N LEU A 65 4.14 -1.19 0.73
CA LEU A 65 5.50 -1.63 1.00
C LEU A 65 5.95 -2.54 -0.13
N GLU A 66 7.17 -2.38 -0.60
CA GLU A 66 7.77 -3.31 -1.54
C GLU A 66 9.19 -3.69 -1.09
N VAL A 67 9.47 -4.98 -1.11
CA VAL A 67 10.78 -5.56 -0.78
C VAL A 67 11.13 -6.61 -1.81
N SER A 68 12.36 -6.59 -2.32
CA SER A 68 12.83 -7.60 -3.27
C SER A 68 12.85 -9.01 -2.67
N GLY A 69 12.49 -10.02 -3.47
CA GLY A 69 12.41 -11.44 -3.05
C GLY A 69 11.08 -11.76 -2.35
N ASP A 70 11.05 -12.86 -1.58
CA ASP A 70 9.83 -13.40 -0.97
C ASP A 70 9.68 -12.95 0.49
N PHE A 71 9.90 -11.66 0.73
CA PHE A 71 9.95 -11.10 2.09
C PHE A 71 8.63 -11.28 2.83
N PHE A 72 7.52 -10.93 2.22
CA PHE A 72 6.22 -10.92 2.90
C PHE A 72 5.64 -12.32 3.15
N GLU A 73 6.08 -13.33 2.41
CA GLU A 73 5.74 -14.73 2.72
C GLU A 73 6.46 -15.23 3.99
N ASN A 74 7.73 -14.82 4.17
CA ASN A 74 8.59 -15.41 5.18
C ASN A 74 8.75 -14.55 6.44
N LYS A 75 8.59 -13.22 6.35
CA LYS A 75 8.95 -12.27 7.41
C LYS A 75 7.82 -11.34 7.87
N SER A 76 6.60 -11.52 7.38
CA SER A 76 5.44 -10.71 7.76
C SER A 76 5.20 -10.65 9.27
N SER A 77 5.37 -11.76 9.98
CA SER A 77 5.23 -11.81 11.45
C SER A 77 6.31 -11.00 12.17
N GLN A 78 7.53 -10.99 11.64
CA GLN A 78 8.64 -10.19 12.18
C GLN A 78 8.41 -8.71 11.93
N LEU A 79 7.93 -8.34 10.74
CA LEU A 79 7.52 -6.98 10.41
C LEU A 79 6.46 -6.46 11.38
N LEU A 80 5.39 -7.23 11.62
CA LEU A 80 4.35 -6.86 12.57
C LEU A 80 4.90 -6.69 14.00
N GLY A 81 5.85 -7.53 14.40
CA GLY A 81 6.57 -7.42 15.66
C GLY A 81 7.37 -6.12 15.75
N GLY A 82 8.14 -5.78 14.71
CA GLY A 82 8.93 -4.57 14.61
C GLY A 82 8.06 -3.30 14.64
N LEU A 83 6.97 -3.27 13.87
CA LEU A 83 6.00 -2.16 13.87
C LEU A 83 5.41 -1.93 15.26
N LYS A 84 5.02 -3.00 15.95
CA LYS A 84 4.48 -2.91 17.31
C LYS A 84 5.51 -2.38 18.32
N LEU A 85 6.75 -2.84 18.24
CA LEU A 85 7.85 -2.34 19.09
C LEU A 85 8.14 -0.87 18.82
N ALA A 86 8.02 -0.44 17.56
CA ALA A 86 8.16 0.96 17.17
C ALA A 86 6.92 1.82 17.53
N GLY A 87 5.88 1.26 18.17
CA GLY A 87 4.65 1.97 18.50
C GLY A 87 3.78 2.32 17.30
N LEU A 88 4.01 1.71 16.14
CA LEU A 88 3.25 1.90 14.92
C LEU A 88 2.06 0.94 14.89
N ASN A 89 0.85 1.48 15.03
CA ASN A 89 -0.37 0.69 15.05
C ASN A 89 -1.05 0.74 13.67
N ALA A 90 -0.86 -0.32 12.89
CA ALA A 90 -1.45 -0.48 11.58
C ALA A 90 -2.03 -1.88 11.41
N ASP A 91 -3.12 -2.00 10.65
CA ASP A 91 -3.55 -3.29 10.12
C ASP A 91 -2.68 -3.62 8.90
N TYR A 92 -2.32 -4.89 8.75
CA TYR A 92 -1.46 -5.36 7.66
C TYR A 92 -2.23 -6.27 6.72
N LEU A 93 -1.96 -6.12 5.43
CA LEU A 93 -2.46 -6.99 4.37
C LEU A 93 -1.31 -7.46 3.50
N ASN A 94 -1.22 -8.76 3.27
CA ASN A 94 -0.30 -9.34 2.31
C ASN A 94 -0.92 -9.26 0.89
N VAL A 95 -0.22 -8.63 -0.04
CA VAL A 95 -0.67 -8.48 -1.44
C VAL A 95 0.03 -9.49 -2.35
N SER A 96 1.33 -9.64 -2.19
CA SER A 96 2.17 -10.57 -2.95
C SER A 96 3.41 -10.96 -2.15
N PRO A 97 4.24 -11.91 -2.60
CA PRO A 97 5.51 -12.23 -1.94
C PRO A 97 6.43 -11.01 -1.74
N GLN A 98 6.31 -10.01 -2.62
CA GLN A 98 7.14 -8.80 -2.65
C GLN A 98 6.44 -7.55 -2.13
N GLN A 99 5.12 -7.58 -1.93
CA GLN A 99 4.33 -6.40 -1.58
C GLN A 99 3.39 -6.65 -0.41
N GLY A 100 3.30 -5.66 0.46
CA GLY A 100 2.35 -5.62 1.56
C GLY A 100 1.78 -4.22 1.75
N ILE A 101 0.61 -4.12 2.36
CA ILE A 101 -0.07 -2.86 2.65
C ILE A 101 -0.23 -2.69 4.16
N LEU A 102 0.09 -1.51 4.64
CA LEU A 102 -0.23 -1.05 6.00
C LEU A 102 -1.38 -0.06 5.95
N LEU A 103 -2.36 -0.26 6.83
CA LEU A 103 -3.51 0.64 6.99
C LEU A 103 -3.49 1.24 8.39
N PHE A 104 -3.23 2.53 8.46
CA PHE A 104 -3.14 3.29 9.71
C PHE A 104 -4.51 3.87 10.09
N LYS A 105 -4.84 3.77 11.40
CA LYS A 105 -6.09 4.29 11.97
C LYS A 105 -5.93 5.66 12.63
N SER A 106 -4.71 6.02 12.99
CA SER A 106 -4.38 7.34 13.55
C SER A 106 -3.96 8.28 12.45
N GLU A 107 -4.33 9.54 12.56
CA GLU A 107 -3.71 10.62 11.81
C GLU A 107 -2.36 10.98 12.44
N SER A 108 -1.42 11.39 11.61
CA SER A 108 -0.11 11.88 12.02
C SER A 108 0.23 13.06 11.13
N ASP A 109 0.79 14.11 11.69
CA ASP A 109 1.31 15.24 10.92
C ASP A 109 2.70 14.93 10.33
N GLU A 110 3.32 13.82 10.77
CA GLU A 110 4.71 13.44 10.44
C GLU A 110 4.76 12.11 9.65
N TRP A 111 4.02 12.03 8.54
CA TRP A 111 3.99 10.81 7.72
C TRP A 111 5.32 10.45 7.10
N LYS A 112 6.17 11.45 6.79
CA LYS A 112 7.52 11.22 6.29
C LYS A 112 8.39 10.52 7.32
N GLU A 113 8.32 10.92 8.59
CA GLU A 113 9.03 10.25 9.68
C GLU A 113 8.48 8.83 9.91
N THR A 114 7.16 8.67 9.91
CA THR A 114 6.52 7.36 10.03
C THR A 114 6.97 6.43 8.91
N ALA A 115 7.01 6.89 7.65
CA ALA A 115 7.50 6.13 6.51
C ALA A 115 8.98 5.77 6.65
N SER A 116 9.82 6.70 7.11
CA SER A 116 11.24 6.45 7.37
C SER A 116 11.46 5.37 8.43
N ARG A 117 10.65 5.35 9.49
CA ARG A 117 10.69 4.31 10.52
C ARG A 117 10.26 2.95 9.97
N VAL A 118 9.21 2.91 9.16
CA VAL A 118 8.76 1.70 8.48
C VAL A 118 9.85 1.18 7.55
N LEU A 119 10.45 2.05 6.73
CA LEU A 119 11.55 1.68 5.84
C LEU A 119 12.73 1.11 6.62
N GLY A 120 13.15 1.75 7.71
CA GLY A 120 14.24 1.24 8.55
C GLY A 120 13.97 -0.17 9.10
N ILE A 121 12.73 -0.48 9.50
CA ILE A 121 12.34 -1.83 9.94
C ILE A 121 12.43 -2.83 8.77
N LEU A 122 11.99 -2.44 7.57
CA LEU A 122 12.08 -3.30 6.38
C LEU A 122 13.55 -3.60 6.03
N GLU A 123 14.42 -2.61 6.02
CA GLU A 123 15.85 -2.74 5.74
C GLU A 123 16.57 -3.63 6.77
N GLU A 124 16.27 -3.44 8.05
CA GLU A 124 16.83 -4.29 9.12
C GLU A 124 16.44 -5.75 8.94
N LEU A 125 15.19 -6.01 8.61
CA LEU A 125 14.68 -7.37 8.46
C LEU A 125 15.07 -8.02 7.14
N SER A 126 15.15 -7.27 6.04
CA SER A 126 15.41 -7.82 4.70
C SER A 126 16.89 -8.11 4.46
N GLY A 127 17.80 -7.34 5.10
CA GLY A 127 19.24 -7.44 4.93
C GLY A 127 19.79 -6.47 3.87
N LYS A 128 21.11 -6.39 3.78
CA LYS A 128 21.83 -5.34 3.04
C LYS A 128 21.64 -5.35 1.52
N ASP A 129 21.32 -6.50 0.94
CA ASP A 129 21.21 -6.66 -0.50
C ASP A 129 19.77 -6.48 -1.03
N ALA A 130 18.80 -6.37 -0.13
CA ALA A 130 17.40 -6.21 -0.49
C ALA A 130 17.06 -4.73 -0.75
N LYS A 131 16.33 -4.49 -1.83
CA LYS A 131 15.77 -3.16 -2.12
C LYS A 131 14.41 -3.05 -1.44
N CYS A 132 14.26 -2.01 -0.62
CA CYS A 132 13.04 -1.72 0.13
C CYS A 132 12.49 -0.36 -0.32
N TYR A 133 11.17 -0.29 -0.52
CA TYR A 133 10.49 0.94 -0.92
C TYR A 133 9.17 1.08 -0.14
N VAL A 134 8.78 2.32 0.10
CA VAL A 134 7.54 2.69 0.79
C VAL A 134 6.83 3.77 -0.01
N ALA A 135 5.58 3.53 -0.40
CA ALA A 135 4.73 4.57 -0.98
C ALA A 135 3.58 4.92 -0.03
N VAL A 136 3.37 6.19 0.23
CA VAL A 136 2.40 6.71 1.20
C VAL A 136 1.28 7.44 0.47
N SER A 137 0.03 7.00 0.66
CA SER A 137 -1.13 7.64 0.05
C SER A 137 -1.37 9.04 0.62
N SER A 138 -2.18 9.83 -0.06
CA SER A 138 -2.85 10.97 0.57
C SER A 138 -3.86 10.53 1.63
N GLY A 139 -4.40 11.46 2.40
CA GLY A 139 -5.30 11.17 3.52
C GLY A 139 -6.61 10.51 3.08
N LEU A 140 -7.13 9.59 3.90
CA LEU A 140 -8.40 8.91 3.75
C LEU A 140 -9.48 9.62 4.57
N LYS A 141 -10.52 10.13 3.91
CA LYS A 141 -11.68 10.77 4.56
C LYS A 141 -12.81 9.76 4.82
N ASN A 142 -12.94 8.77 3.95
CA ASN A 142 -13.96 7.74 4.06
C ASN A 142 -13.55 6.46 3.31
N ARG A 143 -14.27 5.38 3.54
CA ARG A 143 -14.00 4.06 2.97
C ARG A 143 -14.10 3.97 1.44
N SER A 144 -14.87 4.86 0.78
CA SER A 144 -15.00 4.82 -0.67
C SER A 144 -13.69 5.18 -1.39
N GLN A 145 -12.77 5.87 -0.70
CA GLN A 145 -11.47 6.24 -1.21
C GLN A 145 -10.41 5.14 -1.09
N LEU A 146 -10.68 4.03 -0.39
CA LEU A 146 -9.68 2.98 -0.16
C LEU A 146 -9.09 2.43 -1.47
N ALA A 147 -9.91 2.10 -2.45
CA ALA A 147 -9.45 1.60 -3.73
C ALA A 147 -8.64 2.65 -4.51
N GLU A 148 -9.07 3.91 -4.48
CA GLU A 148 -8.36 5.03 -5.10
C GLU A 148 -7.00 5.26 -4.46
N ARG A 149 -6.91 5.26 -3.12
CA ARG A 149 -5.64 5.43 -2.39
C ARG A 149 -4.69 4.25 -2.58
N CYS A 150 -5.20 3.04 -2.77
CA CYS A 150 -4.39 1.90 -3.14
C CYS A 150 -3.72 2.12 -4.52
N ARG A 151 -4.50 2.50 -5.53
CA ARG A 151 -3.98 2.80 -6.86
C ARG A 151 -3.00 3.98 -6.86
N GLU A 152 -3.26 5.01 -6.05
CA GLU A 152 -2.34 6.14 -5.86
C GLU A 152 -0.97 5.64 -5.36
N THR A 153 -0.94 4.75 -4.36
CA THR A 153 0.34 4.19 -3.88
C THR A 153 1.02 3.28 -4.89
N GLU A 154 0.27 2.56 -5.72
CA GLU A 154 0.83 1.76 -6.82
C GLU A 154 1.52 2.66 -7.86
N LEU A 155 0.87 3.75 -8.27
CA LEU A 155 1.45 4.74 -9.19
C LEU A 155 2.68 5.43 -8.60
N LEU A 156 2.63 5.82 -7.32
CA LEU A 156 3.79 6.38 -6.63
C LEU A 156 4.97 5.40 -6.58
N MET A 157 4.70 4.11 -6.39
CA MET A 157 5.74 3.08 -6.36
C MET A 157 6.44 2.91 -7.72
N GLU A 158 5.80 3.28 -8.83
CA GLU A 158 6.42 3.25 -10.16
C GLU A 158 7.59 4.25 -10.27
N ASN A 159 7.63 5.31 -9.45
CA ASN A 159 8.72 6.28 -9.42
C ASN A 159 10.09 5.65 -9.13
N ARG A 160 10.14 4.46 -8.51
CA ARG A 160 11.40 3.71 -8.31
C ARG A 160 12.14 3.37 -9.61
N PHE A 161 11.41 3.28 -10.73
CA PHE A 161 12.01 2.97 -12.04
C PHE A 161 12.69 4.18 -12.70
N TYR A 162 12.36 5.40 -12.26
CA TYR A 162 12.91 6.63 -12.86
C TYR A 162 14.23 7.06 -12.24
N GLY A 163 14.92 6.19 -11.49
CA GLY A 163 16.27 6.41 -10.98
C GLY A 163 16.36 7.48 -9.89
N LEU A 164 15.26 7.76 -9.21
CA LEU A 164 15.29 8.56 -8.00
C LEU A 164 15.97 7.75 -6.90
N ASP A 165 17.01 8.32 -6.27
CA ASP A 165 17.67 7.70 -5.10
C ASP A 165 16.73 7.66 -3.86
N SER A 166 15.44 7.93 -4.06
CA SER A 166 14.42 7.91 -3.02
C SER A 166 13.87 6.52 -2.84
N HIS A 167 13.74 6.10 -1.59
CA HIS A 167 13.09 4.88 -1.16
C HIS A 167 11.68 5.13 -0.58
N ILE A 168 11.29 6.40 -0.47
CA ILE A 168 9.99 6.83 0.06
C ILE A 168 9.33 7.77 -0.94
N PHE A 169 8.11 7.43 -1.35
CA PHE A 169 7.28 8.20 -2.27
C PHE A 169 6.01 8.66 -1.55
N MET A 170 5.66 9.93 -1.65
CA MET A 170 4.54 10.52 -0.89
C MET A 170 3.65 11.37 -1.79
N ALA A 171 2.36 11.09 -1.82
CA ALA A 171 1.37 11.80 -2.64
C ALA A 171 1.33 13.33 -2.40
N GLU A 172 1.60 13.78 -1.18
CA GLU A 172 1.53 15.21 -0.83
C GLU A 172 2.76 16.01 -1.25
N TYR A 173 3.88 15.34 -1.56
CA TYR A 173 5.14 16.00 -1.96
C TYR A 173 5.41 15.89 -3.46
N ASP A 174 4.83 14.87 -4.11
CA ASP A 174 5.05 14.66 -5.55
C ASP A 174 4.12 15.52 -6.42
N VAL A 175 3.06 16.10 -5.83
CA VAL A 175 2.11 16.99 -6.53
C VAL A 175 2.71 18.37 -6.82
N GLU A 176 3.69 18.85 -6.03
CA GLU A 176 4.35 20.13 -6.31
C GLU A 176 5.22 20.12 -7.57
N CYS A 177 5.63 18.93 -8.04
CA CYS A 177 6.35 18.78 -9.30
C CYS A 177 5.42 18.63 -10.53
N ALA A 178 4.13 18.34 -10.32
CA ALA A 178 3.20 18.04 -11.40
C ALA A 178 2.42 19.26 -11.94
N ASP A 179 2.41 20.38 -11.22
CA ASP A 179 1.59 21.55 -11.60
C ASP A 179 2.22 22.45 -12.71
N ASP A 180 3.46 22.21 -13.14
CA ASP A 180 4.10 23.04 -14.17
C ASP A 180 4.32 22.35 -15.53
N VAL A 181 3.95 21.09 -15.71
CA VAL A 181 4.13 20.37 -16.99
C VAL A 181 2.86 19.63 -17.40
N GLN A 182 1.78 20.36 -17.68
CA GLN A 182 0.79 19.89 -18.66
C GLN A 182 1.38 20.01 -20.08
N LEU A 183 2.50 19.35 -20.33
CA LEU A 183 2.85 19.00 -21.69
C LEU A 183 1.94 17.84 -22.09
N ASP A 184 1.23 18.06 -23.19
CA ASP A 184 0.31 17.13 -23.81
C ASP A 184 1.03 15.81 -24.14
N ASP A 185 1.17 14.94 -23.11
CA ASP A 185 1.79 13.60 -23.20
C ASP A 185 1.17 12.79 -24.34
N ASN A 186 -0.12 13.01 -24.61
CA ASN A 186 -0.81 12.39 -25.73
C ASN A 186 -0.25 12.83 -27.08
N THR A 187 0.19 14.08 -27.20
CA THR A 187 0.83 14.59 -28.43
C THR A 187 2.22 14.00 -28.58
N LEU A 188 2.99 13.93 -27.49
CA LEU A 188 4.33 13.34 -27.51
C LEU A 188 4.31 11.85 -27.83
N ILE A 189 3.39 11.10 -27.21
CA ILE A 189 3.17 9.67 -27.51
C ILE A 189 2.78 9.46 -28.98
N LYS A 190 1.93 10.31 -29.55
CA LYS A 190 1.57 10.24 -30.97
C LYS A 190 2.76 10.54 -31.89
N GLN A 191 3.62 11.50 -31.51
CA GLN A 191 4.86 11.80 -32.24
C GLN A 191 5.81 10.59 -32.21
N ILE A 192 6.07 10.01 -31.04
CA ILE A 192 6.86 8.79 -30.90
C ILE A 192 6.30 7.63 -31.76
N GLN A 193 4.99 7.44 -31.76
CA GLN A 193 4.35 6.43 -32.61
C GLN A 193 4.54 6.71 -34.11
N GLN A 194 4.52 7.98 -34.51
CA GLN A 194 4.76 8.38 -35.89
C GLN A 194 6.21 8.14 -36.29
N ASP A 195 7.19 8.52 -35.42
CA ASP A 195 8.61 8.32 -35.67
C ASP A 195 8.98 6.84 -35.85
N VAL A 196 8.39 5.97 -35.00
CA VAL A 196 8.53 4.51 -35.15
C VAL A 196 7.99 4.04 -36.51
N ARG A 197 6.84 4.55 -36.96
CA ARG A 197 6.25 4.18 -38.26
C ARG A 197 7.07 4.65 -39.44
N THR A 198 7.64 5.86 -39.33
CA THR A 198 8.48 6.45 -40.41
C THR A 198 9.94 6.00 -40.32
N LYS A 199 10.31 5.24 -39.27
CA LYS A 199 11.70 4.84 -38.96
C LYS A 199 12.67 6.04 -38.82
N ASP A 200 12.16 7.19 -38.36
CA ASP A 200 12.95 8.34 -38.07
C ASP A 200 13.59 8.23 -36.68
N MET A 201 14.78 7.62 -36.65
CA MET A 201 15.49 7.33 -35.39
C MET A 201 16.02 8.59 -34.70
N LEU A 202 16.24 9.70 -35.44
CA LEU A 202 16.71 10.97 -34.84
C LEU A 202 15.57 11.64 -34.06
N SER A 203 14.43 11.85 -34.71
CA SER A 203 13.24 12.41 -34.06
C SER A 203 12.72 11.51 -32.91
N LEU A 204 12.78 10.19 -33.08
CA LEU A 204 12.43 9.24 -32.05
C LEU A 204 13.28 9.41 -30.79
N SER A 205 14.61 9.50 -30.93
CA SER A 205 15.52 9.72 -29.81
C SER A 205 15.20 11.01 -29.06
N GLU A 206 14.97 12.09 -29.83
CA GLU A 206 14.69 13.41 -29.29
C GLU A 206 13.33 13.46 -28.54
N HIS A 207 12.27 12.81 -29.08
CA HIS A 207 10.99 12.77 -28.46
C HIS A 207 10.97 11.84 -27.22
N VAL A 208 11.72 10.74 -27.25
CA VAL A 208 11.92 9.86 -26.09
C VAL A 208 12.69 10.59 -24.99
N ASP A 209 13.78 11.29 -25.32
CA ASP A 209 14.56 12.06 -24.34
C ASP A 209 13.71 13.17 -23.71
N ARG A 210 12.82 13.84 -24.49
CA ARG A 210 11.88 14.83 -23.96
C ARG A 210 10.85 14.18 -23.03
N LEU A 211 10.31 13.02 -23.37
CA LEU A 211 9.41 12.29 -22.50
C LEU A 211 10.07 12.00 -21.15
N PHE A 212 11.27 11.46 -21.14
CA PHE A 212 12.01 11.17 -19.91
C PHE A 212 12.47 12.44 -19.17
N HIS A 213 12.68 13.55 -19.85
CA HIS A 213 13.06 14.80 -19.19
C HIS A 213 11.89 15.46 -18.46
N ASN A 214 10.67 15.25 -18.95
CA ASN A 214 9.44 15.74 -18.32
C ASN A 214 9.06 14.98 -17.03
N TYR A 215 9.65 13.80 -16.82
CA TYR A 215 9.44 12.96 -15.64
C TYR A 215 10.64 12.90 -14.68
N ARG A 216 11.63 13.80 -14.85
CA ARG A 216 12.74 14.02 -13.91
C ARG A 216 12.48 15.22 -13.02
#